data_911dbea5c084f35b5c17de32757ca48d
#
_entry.id   911dbea5c084f35b5c17de32757ca48d
#
_cell.length_a   1.000
_cell.length_b   1.000
_cell.length_c   1.000
_cell.angle_alpha   90.00
_cell.angle_beta   90.00
_cell.angle_gamma   90.00
#
_symmetry.space_group_name_H-M   'P 1'
#
loop_
_entity.id
_entity.type
_entity.pdbx_description
1 polymer ?
#
loop_
_entity_poly.entity_id
_entity_poly.type
_entity_poly.pdbx_seq_one_letter_code
_entity_poly.pdbx_strand_id
1 'polypeptide(L)'
;HFPGNSIFPGVLQIEALAQVGGVFVLSKVEDPENWGTLLLKIDNTKFKYKVSPGDQLILKMELLSAVRRGICLMYGTAYVGSKLVSESELTAQIVRNQPPNE
;
A
#
# COMPACT_ATOMS: atom_id res chain seq x y z
N HIS A 1 5.31 -19.51 -0.17
CA HIS A 1 6.17 -19.78 -1.32
C HIS A 1 6.75 -21.18 -1.22
N PHE A 2 6.92 -21.83 -2.34
CA PHE A 2 7.31 -23.23 -2.40
C PHE A 2 8.77 -23.39 -2.82
N PRO A 3 9.48 -24.37 -2.26
CA PRO A 3 10.87 -24.63 -2.68
C PRO A 3 10.96 -24.84 -4.19
N GLY A 4 11.96 -24.24 -4.82
CA GLY A 4 12.19 -24.36 -6.25
C GLY A 4 11.27 -23.54 -7.12
N ASN A 5 10.36 -22.76 -6.53
CA ASN A 5 9.42 -21.91 -7.27
C ASN A 5 9.34 -20.56 -6.58
N SER A 6 10.33 -19.71 -6.81
CA SER A 6 10.47 -18.43 -6.14
C SER A 6 9.55 -17.41 -6.81
N ILE A 7 8.52 -16.98 -6.07
CA ILE A 7 7.56 -15.98 -6.51
C ILE A 7 7.41 -14.98 -5.38
N PHE A 8 7.41 -13.69 -5.72
CA PHE A 8 7.12 -12.66 -4.73
C PHE A 8 5.62 -12.71 -4.41
N PRO A 9 5.25 -13.07 -3.16
CA PRO A 9 3.84 -13.28 -2.82
C PRO A 9 2.98 -12.04 -3.03
N GLY A 10 1.75 -12.28 -3.51
CA GLY A 10 0.81 -11.19 -3.76
C GLY A 10 0.51 -10.37 -2.51
N VAL A 11 0.38 -11.01 -1.34
CA VAL A 11 0.11 -10.28 -0.10
C VAL A 11 1.23 -9.30 0.24
N LEU A 12 2.48 -9.62 -0.11
CA LEU A 12 3.60 -8.70 0.13
C LEU A 12 3.56 -7.53 -0.85
N GLN A 13 3.02 -7.73 -2.05
CA GLN A 13 2.80 -6.64 -2.99
C GLN A 13 1.78 -5.65 -2.44
N ILE A 14 0.70 -6.15 -1.85
CA ILE A 14 -0.32 -5.29 -1.25
C ILE A 14 0.25 -4.55 -0.04
N GLU A 15 1.06 -5.21 0.78
CA GLU A 15 1.71 -4.54 1.90
C GLU A 15 2.64 -3.42 1.42
N ALA A 16 3.41 -3.67 0.36
CA ALA A 16 4.28 -2.66 -0.22
C ALA A 16 3.48 -1.45 -0.71
N LEU A 17 2.35 -1.69 -1.39
CA LEU A 17 1.46 -0.61 -1.82
C LEU A 17 0.93 0.18 -0.64
N ALA A 18 0.53 -0.51 0.43
CA ALA A 18 0.03 0.15 1.64
C ALA A 18 1.10 1.05 2.27
N GLN A 19 2.36 0.61 2.28
CA GLN A 19 3.46 1.41 2.80
C GLN A 19 3.70 2.66 1.96
N VAL A 20 3.68 2.52 0.63
CA VAL A 20 3.82 3.67 -0.27
C VAL A 20 2.70 4.68 -0.04
N GLY A 21 1.46 4.19 0.07
CA GLY A 21 0.31 5.05 0.36
C GLY A 21 0.42 5.73 1.70
N GLY A 22 0.90 5.02 2.73
CA GLY A 22 1.12 5.58 4.05
C GLY A 22 2.12 6.72 4.03
N VAL A 23 3.25 6.54 3.36
CA VAL A 23 4.25 7.60 3.21
C VAL A 23 3.62 8.80 2.50
N PHE A 24 2.85 8.57 1.46
CA PHE A 24 2.22 9.65 0.71
C PHE A 24 1.27 10.47 1.59
N VAL A 25 0.35 9.83 2.32
CA VAL A 25 -0.62 10.58 3.13
C VAL A 25 0.03 11.23 4.33
N LEU A 26 1.03 10.61 4.95
CA LEU A 26 1.74 11.22 6.06
C LEU A 26 2.59 12.41 5.63
N SER A 27 2.99 12.48 4.36
CA SER A 27 3.71 13.63 3.84
C SER A 27 2.85 14.90 3.79
N LYS A 28 1.53 14.76 3.97
CA LYS A 28 0.58 15.88 3.94
C LYS A 28 0.33 16.48 5.30
N VAL A 29 0.80 15.88 6.38
CA VAL A 29 0.64 16.42 7.73
C VAL A 29 1.91 17.16 8.15
N GLU A 30 1.77 18.14 9.06
CA GLU A 30 2.90 18.96 9.50
C GLU A 30 3.84 18.21 10.43
N ASP A 31 3.32 17.27 11.19
CA ASP A 31 4.07 16.54 12.21
C ASP A 31 3.94 15.01 11.99
N PRO A 32 4.48 14.49 10.87
CA PRO A 32 4.29 13.07 10.55
C PRO A 32 4.78 12.11 11.62
N GLU A 33 5.74 12.51 12.43
CA GLU A 33 6.27 11.68 13.51
C GLU A 33 5.21 11.39 14.60
N ASN A 34 4.13 12.16 14.65
CA ASN A 34 3.05 11.99 15.63
C ASN A 34 1.85 11.20 15.08
N TRP A 35 1.97 10.72 13.86
CA TRP A 35 0.86 10.05 13.19
C TRP A 35 1.28 8.69 12.67
N GLY A 36 0.31 7.82 12.57
CA GLY A 36 0.49 6.51 11.95
C GLY A 36 -0.68 6.24 11.02
N THR A 37 -0.67 5.07 10.42
CA THR A 37 -1.75 4.65 9.54
C THR A 37 -2.27 3.28 9.95
N LEU A 38 -3.60 3.10 9.81
CA LEU A 38 -4.25 1.81 9.96
C LEU A 38 -4.82 1.42 8.61
N LEU A 39 -4.52 0.22 8.16
CA LEU A 39 -5.16 -0.33 6.98
C LEU A 39 -6.51 -0.90 7.42
N LEU A 40 -7.60 -0.31 6.92
CA LEU A 40 -8.94 -0.68 7.32
C LEU A 40 -9.57 -1.72 6.40
N LYS A 41 -9.23 -1.66 5.11
CA LYS A 41 -9.95 -2.46 4.13
C LYS A 41 -9.13 -2.62 2.86
N ILE A 42 -9.20 -3.80 2.27
CA ILE A 42 -8.60 -4.12 0.99
C ILE A 42 -9.73 -4.64 0.10
N ASP A 43 -9.91 -4.00 -1.04
CA ASP A 43 -10.99 -4.33 -1.99
C ASP A 43 -10.48 -4.48 -3.40
N ASN A 44 -11.24 -5.20 -4.20
CA ASN A 44 -11.03 -5.28 -5.65
C ASN A 44 -9.58 -5.59 -6.01
N THR A 45 -9.01 -6.56 -5.30
CA THR A 45 -7.63 -6.95 -5.47
C THR A 45 -7.51 -8.02 -6.54
N LYS A 46 -6.57 -7.80 -7.47
CA LYS A 46 -6.31 -8.73 -8.55
C LYS A 46 -4.82 -8.94 -8.70
N PHE A 47 -4.41 -10.20 -8.83
CA PHE A 47 -3.04 -10.59 -9.09
C PHE A 47 -3.01 -11.21 -10.49
N LYS A 48 -2.47 -10.46 -11.44
CA LYS A 48 -2.57 -10.81 -12.86
C LYS A 48 -1.40 -11.65 -13.35
N TYR A 49 -0.22 -11.39 -12.80
CA TYR A 49 1.00 -12.10 -13.19
C TYR A 49 1.88 -12.27 -11.98
N LYS A 50 2.66 -13.36 -11.97
CA LYS A 50 3.62 -13.60 -10.91
C LYS A 50 4.80 -12.64 -11.02
N VAL A 51 5.38 -12.28 -9.89
CA VAL A 51 6.61 -11.50 -9.80
C VAL A 51 7.70 -12.41 -9.30
N SER A 52 8.83 -12.43 -10.00
CA SER A 52 9.93 -13.33 -9.72
C SER A 52 11.13 -12.60 -9.16
N PRO A 53 12.05 -13.30 -8.49
CA PRO A 53 13.30 -12.69 -8.03
C PRO A 53 14.04 -12.03 -9.19
N GLY A 54 14.57 -10.83 -8.98
CA GLY A 54 15.25 -10.06 -10.00
C GLY A 54 14.33 -9.09 -10.73
N ASP A 55 13.02 -9.26 -10.65
CA ASP A 55 12.10 -8.30 -11.23
C ASP A 55 12.11 -7.02 -10.40
N GLN A 56 12.10 -5.88 -11.08
CA GLN A 56 11.96 -4.59 -10.41
C GLN A 56 10.48 -4.22 -10.36
N LEU A 57 9.97 -4.08 -9.15
CA LEU A 57 8.56 -3.79 -8.93
C LEU A 57 8.37 -2.28 -8.79
N ILE A 58 7.54 -1.71 -9.64
CA ILE A 58 7.20 -0.30 -9.61
C ILE A 58 5.81 -0.17 -8.99
N LEU A 59 5.71 0.62 -7.92
CA LEU A 59 4.48 0.79 -7.16
C LEU A 59 3.92 2.19 -7.36
N LYS A 60 2.63 2.26 -7.63
CA LYS A 60 1.95 3.53 -7.83
C LYS A 60 0.70 3.57 -6.95
N MET A 61 0.53 4.64 -6.19
CA MET A 61 -0.65 4.88 -5.39
C MET A 61 -1.27 6.20 -5.77
N GLU A 62 -2.61 6.24 -5.84
CA GLU A 62 -3.32 7.49 -6.07
C GLU A 62 -4.55 7.56 -5.19
N LEU A 63 -4.88 8.78 -4.72
CA LEU A 63 -6.09 9.00 -3.96
C LEU A 63 -7.29 8.98 -4.90
N LEU A 64 -8.32 8.22 -4.53
CA LEU A 64 -9.56 8.18 -5.29
C LEU A 64 -10.54 9.26 -4.86
N SER A 65 -10.37 9.79 -3.64
CA SER A 65 -11.23 10.84 -3.12
C SER A 65 -10.44 11.69 -2.13
N ALA A 66 -11.00 12.85 -1.76
CA ALA A 66 -10.41 13.69 -0.74
C ALA A 66 -10.37 12.95 0.60
N VAL A 67 -9.31 13.19 1.38
CA VAL A 67 -9.19 12.63 2.72
C VAL A 67 -10.25 13.27 3.61
N ARG A 68 -11.03 12.46 4.33
CA ARG A 68 -12.09 12.94 5.22
C ARG A 68 -11.98 12.20 6.54
N ARG A 69 -11.85 12.97 7.64
CA ARG A 69 -11.72 12.42 8.99
C ARG A 69 -10.57 11.41 9.10
N GLY A 70 -9.50 11.68 8.36
CA GLY A 70 -8.36 10.79 8.30
C GLY A 70 -8.54 9.55 7.42
N ILE A 71 -9.71 9.37 6.81
CA ILE A 71 -9.97 8.21 5.94
C ILE A 71 -9.45 8.51 4.54
N CYS A 72 -8.63 7.60 4.03
CA CYS A 72 -8.01 7.70 2.71
C CYS A 72 -8.41 6.49 1.87
N LEU A 73 -9.05 6.75 0.74
CA LEU A 73 -9.35 5.70 -0.23
C LEU A 73 -8.36 5.83 -1.38
N MET A 74 -7.59 4.78 -1.63
CA MET A 74 -6.51 4.81 -2.61
C MET A 74 -6.61 3.64 -3.57
N TYR A 75 -6.11 3.85 -4.78
CA TYR A 75 -5.97 2.81 -5.77
C TYR A 75 -4.48 2.57 -6.00
N GLY A 76 -4.06 1.32 -5.79
CA GLY A 76 -2.67 0.92 -5.94
C GLY A 76 -2.48 0.01 -7.13
N THR A 77 -1.40 0.23 -7.85
CA THR A 77 -1.01 -0.61 -8.97
C THR A 77 0.47 -0.95 -8.86
N ALA A 78 0.81 -2.17 -9.25
CA ALA A 78 2.19 -2.63 -9.26
C ALA A 78 2.55 -3.10 -10.67
N TYR A 79 3.73 -2.73 -11.12
CA TYR A 79 4.20 -3.03 -12.47
C TYR A 79 5.56 -3.68 -12.44
N VAL A 80 5.79 -4.58 -13.39
CA VAL A 80 7.13 -5.01 -13.78
C VAL A 80 7.33 -4.52 -15.22
N GLY A 81 8.22 -3.55 -15.40
CA GLY A 81 8.31 -2.84 -16.67
C GLY A 81 7.00 -2.12 -16.93
N SER A 82 6.41 -2.33 -18.10
CA SER A 82 5.11 -1.77 -18.45
C SER A 82 3.93 -2.70 -18.15
N LYS A 83 4.23 -3.89 -17.56
CA LYS A 83 3.19 -4.89 -17.32
C LYS A 83 2.56 -4.68 -15.95
N LEU A 84 1.23 -4.50 -15.91
CA LEU A 84 0.47 -4.44 -14.68
C LEU A 84 0.39 -5.84 -14.06
N VAL A 85 1.02 -6.04 -12.92
CA VAL A 85 1.07 -7.35 -12.28
C VAL A 85 0.05 -7.50 -11.15
N SER A 86 -0.31 -6.41 -10.48
CA SER A 86 -1.37 -6.44 -9.47
C SER A 86 -2.02 -5.09 -9.30
N GLU A 87 -3.22 -5.08 -8.76
CA GLU A 87 -3.96 -3.86 -8.43
C GLU A 87 -4.85 -4.10 -7.23
N SER A 88 -5.12 -3.03 -6.47
CA SER A 88 -5.97 -3.11 -5.29
C SER A 88 -6.49 -1.74 -4.90
N GLU A 89 -7.68 -1.70 -4.30
CA GLU A 89 -8.17 -0.53 -3.60
C GLU A 89 -7.90 -0.70 -2.11
N LEU A 90 -7.29 0.29 -1.50
CA LEU A 90 -6.92 0.26 -0.10
C LEU A 90 -7.60 1.42 0.61
N THR A 91 -8.27 1.12 1.72
CA THR A 91 -8.82 2.13 2.60
C THR A 91 -7.99 2.15 3.88
N ALA A 92 -7.44 3.29 4.20
CA ALA A 92 -6.62 3.48 5.38
C ALA A 92 -7.11 4.65 6.18
N GLN A 93 -6.68 4.73 7.43
CA GLN A 93 -6.98 5.86 8.30
C GLN A 93 -5.69 6.38 8.90
N ILE A 94 -5.54 7.72 8.87
CA ILE A 94 -4.47 8.39 9.58
C ILE A 94 -4.91 8.52 11.03
N VAL A 95 -4.09 8.03 11.95
CA VAL A 95 -4.40 8.07 13.37
C VAL A 95 -3.26 8.72 14.12
N ARG A 96 -3.60 9.47 15.18
CA ARG A 96 -2.58 10.07 16.00
C ARG A 96 -1.97 9.03 16.91
N ASN A 97 -0.64 9.00 16.99
CA ASN A 97 0.05 8.07 17.86
C ASN A 97 -0.25 8.41 19.32
N GLN A 98 -0.46 7.38 20.13
CA GLN A 98 -0.66 7.55 21.56
C GLN A 98 0.68 7.91 22.21
N PRO A 99 0.71 8.89 23.13
CA PRO A 99 1.93 9.13 23.89
C PRO A 99 2.27 7.91 24.73
N PRO A 100 3.58 7.68 25.01
CA PRO A 100 3.96 6.62 25.94
C PRO A 100 3.28 6.85 27.30
N ASN A 101 2.93 5.79 27.99
CA ASN A 101 2.31 5.80 29.33
C ASN A 101 0.85 6.25 29.34
N GLU A 102 0.18 6.12 28.25
CA GLU A 102 -1.24 6.38 28.16
C GLU A 102 -2.06 5.09 28.06
#